data_8d27ba755a1e38d758537229b2c157d9
#
_entry.id   8d27ba755a1e38d758537229b2c157d9
#
_cell.length_a   1.000
_cell.length_b   1.000
_cell.length_c   1.000
_cell.angle_alpha   90.00
_cell.angle_beta   90.00
_cell.angle_gamma   90.00
#
_symmetry.space_group_name_H-M   'P 1'
#
loop_
_entity.id
_entity.type
_entity.pdbx_description
1 polymer ?
#
loop_
_entity_poly.entity_id
_entity_poly.type
_entity_poly.pdbx_seq_one_letter_code
_entity_poly.pdbx_strand_id
1 'polypeptide(L)'
;SEDDHEKEDTPSSVDSDDADNLLSDSGNITSLLERAGFDRDFLTTVQAWPRWQTISEMSIPEALNEISLALRDRFREIEPRPTTGKVAFFGPPGAGKTTTLCKFLANDVFLNQRIPHVLKLENGTPNPDDALRIFCEVLGVTLFRDAGDLPPHTEETQLYLDFPGLSVSKAEEWDLMGRRL
;
A
#
# COMPACT_ATOMS: atom_id res chain seq x y z
N SER A 1 -13.58 -12.78 56.01
CA SER A 1 -12.31 -13.42 55.71
C SER A 1 -12.51 -14.30 54.47
N GLU A 2 -12.40 -13.72 53.31
CA GLU A 2 -12.24 -14.42 52.03
C GLU A 2 -11.23 -13.60 51.25
N ASP A 3 -10.09 -14.22 51.03
CA ASP A 3 -8.95 -13.65 50.29
C ASP A 3 -9.25 -13.88 48.78
N ASP A 4 -9.53 -12.82 48.05
CA ASP A 4 -9.52 -12.80 46.59
C ASP A 4 -8.09 -12.53 46.10
N HIS A 5 -7.44 -13.59 45.61
CA HIS A 5 -6.19 -13.51 44.87
C HIS A 5 -6.50 -13.08 43.42
N GLU A 6 -6.30 -11.83 43.12
CA GLU A 6 -6.15 -11.31 41.77
C GLU A 6 -4.89 -11.93 41.13
N LYS A 7 -5.13 -12.73 40.06
CA LYS A 7 -4.04 -13.18 39.18
C LYS A 7 -3.73 -12.07 38.18
N GLU A 8 -2.59 -11.43 38.36
CA GLU A 8 -1.97 -10.61 37.32
C GLU A 8 -1.60 -11.52 36.12
N ASP A 9 -2.28 -11.34 35.00
CA ASP A 9 -1.86 -11.87 33.71
C ASP A 9 -0.68 -11.03 33.20
N THR A 10 0.52 -11.55 33.38
CA THR A 10 1.72 -11.07 32.70
C THR A 10 1.62 -11.40 31.22
N PRO A 11 1.86 -10.43 30.28
CA PRO A 11 1.91 -10.74 28.87
C PRO A 11 3.08 -11.67 28.60
N SER A 12 2.78 -12.81 27.96
CA SER A 12 3.73 -13.81 27.52
C SER A 12 4.86 -13.16 26.72
N SER A 13 6.08 -13.41 27.17
CA SER A 13 7.32 -13.14 26.46
C SER A 13 7.21 -13.70 25.03
N VAL A 14 7.26 -12.81 24.04
CA VAL A 14 7.50 -13.18 22.65
C VAL A 14 8.84 -13.92 22.62
N ASP A 15 8.81 -15.16 22.17
CA ASP A 15 9.95 -16.06 22.13
C ASP A 15 11.11 -15.42 21.37
N SER A 16 12.13 -15.06 22.11
CA SER A 16 13.41 -14.58 21.58
C SER A 16 14.15 -15.64 20.75
N ASP A 17 13.73 -16.90 20.86
CA ASP A 17 14.33 -18.02 20.16
C ASP A 17 14.01 -18.04 18.64
N ASP A 18 12.89 -17.44 18.21
CA ASP A 18 12.55 -17.34 16.79
C ASP A 18 13.40 -16.28 16.06
N ALA A 19 13.84 -15.24 16.74
CA ALA A 19 14.70 -14.21 16.16
C ALA A 19 16.15 -14.69 15.97
N ASP A 20 16.67 -15.46 16.93
CA ASP A 20 18.03 -16.03 16.86
C ASP A 20 18.11 -17.18 15.84
N ASN A 21 17.04 -17.93 15.62
CA ASN A 21 16.99 -19.00 14.63
C ASN A 21 16.93 -18.46 13.18
N LEU A 22 16.47 -17.22 12.97
CA LEU A 22 16.50 -16.53 11.68
C LEU A 22 17.92 -16.04 11.31
N LEU A 23 18.79 -15.86 12.29
CA LEU A 23 20.16 -15.36 12.08
C LEU A 23 21.19 -16.50 11.97
N SER A 24 20.87 -17.71 12.44
CA SER A 24 21.78 -18.87 12.45
C SER A 24 21.71 -19.74 11.18
N ASP A 25 20.70 -19.58 10.36
CA ASP A 25 20.66 -20.20 9.05
C ASP A 25 21.52 -19.34 8.12
N SER A 26 22.71 -19.84 7.73
CA SER A 26 23.61 -19.24 6.74
C SER A 26 22.96 -19.19 5.35
N GLY A 27 21.71 -18.77 5.34
CA GLY A 27 20.89 -18.56 4.16
C GLY A 27 21.41 -17.36 3.39
N ASN A 28 21.84 -17.62 2.19
CA ASN A 28 22.11 -16.64 1.15
C ASN A 28 21.01 -15.55 1.18
N ILE A 29 21.41 -14.27 1.08
CA ILE A 29 20.50 -13.10 1.03
C ILE A 29 19.34 -13.31 0.04
N THR A 30 19.55 -14.06 -1.04
CA THR A 30 18.50 -14.44 -1.99
C THR A 30 17.38 -15.23 -1.33
N SER A 31 17.71 -16.26 -0.54
CA SER A 31 16.72 -17.08 0.17
C SER A 31 15.92 -16.26 1.18
N LEU A 32 16.55 -15.29 1.82
CA LEU A 32 15.87 -14.38 2.73
C LEU A 32 14.87 -13.50 1.98
N LEU A 33 15.24 -12.93 0.84
CA LEU A 33 14.36 -12.11 0.01
C LEU A 33 13.18 -12.93 -0.55
N GLU A 34 13.42 -14.17 -0.98
CA GLU A 34 12.34 -15.09 -1.42
C GLU A 34 11.34 -15.36 -0.28
N ARG A 35 11.83 -15.67 0.92
CA ARG A 35 10.99 -15.89 2.10
C ARG A 35 10.24 -14.63 2.53
N ALA A 36 10.81 -13.45 2.31
CA ALA A 36 10.16 -12.16 2.53
C ALA A 36 9.08 -11.83 1.48
N GLY A 37 8.90 -12.67 0.45
CA GLY A 37 7.84 -12.53 -0.53
C GLY A 37 8.21 -11.72 -1.78
N PHE A 38 9.50 -11.45 -2.00
CA PHE A 38 9.93 -10.85 -3.25
C PHE A 38 9.79 -11.85 -4.40
N ASP A 39 9.23 -11.40 -5.52
CA ASP A 39 9.04 -12.26 -6.69
C ASP A 39 10.36 -12.55 -7.44
N ARG A 40 10.33 -13.56 -8.30
CA ARG A 40 11.51 -14.00 -9.04
C ARG A 40 12.04 -12.97 -10.03
N ASP A 41 11.17 -12.18 -10.63
CA ASP A 41 11.56 -11.15 -11.61
C ASP A 41 12.32 -10.03 -10.91
N PHE A 42 11.86 -9.64 -9.73
CA PHE A 42 12.57 -8.70 -8.88
C PHE A 42 13.94 -9.26 -8.46
N LEU A 43 14.00 -10.49 -7.98
CA LEU A 43 15.25 -11.14 -7.57
C LEU A 43 16.25 -11.24 -8.73
N THR A 44 15.78 -11.62 -9.92
CA THR A 44 16.61 -11.64 -11.13
C THR A 44 17.17 -10.24 -11.45
N THR A 45 16.34 -9.21 -11.29
CA THR A 45 16.75 -7.82 -11.49
C THR A 45 17.84 -7.39 -10.52
N VAL A 46 17.69 -7.73 -9.23
CA VAL A 46 18.65 -7.41 -8.17
C VAL A 46 19.97 -8.17 -8.39
N GLN A 47 19.88 -9.45 -8.74
CA GLN A 47 21.05 -10.29 -9.05
C GLN A 47 21.82 -9.82 -10.29
N ALA A 48 21.18 -9.14 -11.21
CA ALA A 48 21.83 -8.55 -12.39
C ALA A 48 22.57 -7.23 -12.09
N TRP A 49 22.50 -6.70 -10.87
CA TRP A 49 23.21 -5.47 -10.51
C TRP A 49 24.74 -5.68 -10.53
N PRO A 50 25.52 -4.71 -11.03
CA PRO A 50 26.98 -4.84 -11.12
C PRO A 50 27.68 -5.15 -9.79
N ARG A 51 27.08 -4.72 -8.66
CA ARG A 51 27.62 -4.95 -7.30
C ARG A 51 27.04 -6.17 -6.60
N TRP A 52 26.21 -6.98 -7.28
CA TRP A 52 25.53 -8.10 -6.65
C TRP A 52 26.48 -9.11 -6.03
N GLN A 53 27.59 -9.44 -6.71
CA GLN A 53 28.57 -10.38 -6.16
C GLN A 53 29.11 -9.91 -4.81
N THR A 54 29.47 -8.63 -4.69
CA THR A 54 29.92 -8.05 -3.43
C THR A 54 28.81 -8.08 -2.36
N ILE A 55 27.60 -7.73 -2.74
CA ILE A 55 26.44 -7.72 -1.83
C ILE A 55 26.14 -9.13 -1.31
N SER A 56 26.23 -10.15 -2.15
CA SER A 56 25.94 -11.54 -1.77
C SER A 56 26.98 -12.15 -0.82
N GLU A 57 28.16 -11.57 -0.73
CA GLU A 57 29.26 -11.98 0.16
C GLU A 57 29.26 -11.20 1.50
N MET A 58 28.42 -10.16 1.64
CA MET A 58 28.27 -9.38 2.86
C MET A 58 27.46 -10.13 3.92
N SER A 59 27.55 -9.67 5.16
CA SER A 59 26.61 -10.10 6.19
C SER A 59 25.17 -9.69 5.80
N ILE A 60 24.17 -10.46 6.25
CA ILE A 60 22.75 -10.19 5.94
C ILE A 60 22.33 -8.73 6.24
N PRO A 61 22.65 -8.14 7.41
CA PRO A 61 22.32 -6.75 7.68
C PRO A 61 22.96 -5.75 6.71
N GLU A 62 24.22 -5.96 6.36
CA GLU A 62 24.93 -5.10 5.41
C GLU A 62 24.34 -5.23 4.00
N ALA A 63 24.08 -6.46 3.54
CA ALA A 63 23.47 -6.73 2.25
C ALA A 63 22.09 -6.09 2.13
N LEU A 64 21.23 -6.21 3.16
CA LEU A 64 19.92 -5.56 3.21
C LEU A 64 20.02 -4.04 3.16
N ASN A 65 20.99 -3.46 3.86
CA ASN A 65 21.23 -2.02 3.82
C ASN A 65 21.65 -1.57 2.41
N GLU A 66 22.59 -2.25 1.77
CA GLU A 66 23.03 -1.93 0.41
C GLU A 66 21.89 -2.07 -0.61
N ILE A 67 21.08 -3.12 -0.52
CA ILE A 67 19.90 -3.31 -1.38
C ILE A 67 18.90 -2.17 -1.16
N SER A 68 18.61 -1.81 0.09
CA SER A 68 17.68 -0.73 0.42
C SER A 68 18.17 0.62 -0.12
N LEU A 69 19.47 0.91 -0.02
CA LEU A 69 20.05 2.13 -0.56
C LEU A 69 19.95 2.17 -2.08
N ALA A 70 20.30 1.07 -2.75
CA ALA A 70 20.22 0.97 -4.20
C ALA A 70 18.79 1.11 -4.73
N LEU A 71 17.81 0.50 -4.05
CA LEU A 71 16.39 0.65 -4.38
C LEU A 71 15.92 2.09 -4.19
N ARG A 72 16.29 2.72 -3.06
CA ARG A 72 15.92 4.11 -2.79
C ARG A 72 16.46 5.06 -3.84
N ASP A 73 17.70 4.85 -4.28
CA ASP A 73 18.30 5.68 -5.31
C ASP A 73 17.61 5.50 -6.66
N ARG A 74 17.25 4.25 -7.04
CA ARG A 74 16.43 3.99 -8.23
C ARG A 74 15.06 4.62 -8.16
N PHE A 75 14.40 4.63 -6.99
CA PHE A 75 13.13 5.33 -6.82
C PHE A 75 13.27 6.84 -7.00
N ARG A 76 14.41 7.43 -6.60
CA ARG A 76 14.68 8.86 -6.81
C ARG A 76 14.92 9.23 -8.25
N GLU A 77 15.42 8.30 -9.07
CA GLU A 77 15.62 8.50 -10.51
C GLU A 77 14.31 8.45 -11.30
N ILE A 78 13.23 7.91 -10.70
CA ILE A 78 11.90 7.90 -11.32
C ILE A 78 11.35 9.32 -11.26
N GLU A 79 11.27 9.96 -12.42
CA GLU A 79 10.59 11.26 -12.51
C GLU A 79 9.12 11.14 -12.10
N PRO A 80 8.67 11.94 -11.11
CA PRO A 80 7.26 11.94 -10.74
C PRO A 80 6.44 12.34 -11.95
N ARG A 81 5.58 11.45 -12.43
CA ARG A 81 4.61 11.81 -13.46
C ARG A 81 3.54 12.68 -12.79
N PRO A 82 3.15 13.80 -13.42
CA PRO A 82 2.04 14.57 -12.90
C PRO A 82 0.81 13.68 -12.84
N THR A 83 0.18 13.62 -11.66
CA THR A 83 -1.08 12.90 -11.47
C THR A 83 -2.21 13.77 -12.02
N THR A 84 -2.34 13.82 -13.34
CA THR A 84 -3.44 14.52 -14.01
C THR A 84 -4.42 13.49 -14.56
N GLY A 85 -5.70 13.83 -14.52
CA GLY A 85 -6.75 12.97 -15.04
C GLY A 85 -7.32 11.99 -14.02
N LYS A 86 -7.19 10.67 -14.25
CA LYS A 86 -7.80 9.64 -13.41
C LYS A 86 -6.74 8.93 -12.57
N VAL A 87 -6.92 8.89 -11.26
CA VAL A 87 -6.06 8.16 -10.32
C VAL A 87 -6.88 7.14 -9.53
N ALA A 88 -6.50 5.88 -9.59
CA ALA A 88 -7.17 4.79 -8.89
C ALA A 88 -6.38 4.30 -7.68
N PHE A 89 -7.07 4.16 -6.54
CA PHE A 89 -6.54 3.57 -5.31
C PHE A 89 -7.10 2.16 -5.14
N PHE A 90 -6.28 1.15 -5.33
CA PHE A 90 -6.67 -0.25 -5.17
C PHE A 90 -5.66 -1.03 -4.34
N GLY A 91 -6.07 -2.17 -3.82
CA GLY A 91 -5.26 -3.03 -2.95
C GLY A 91 -6.10 -3.76 -1.91
N PRO A 92 -5.49 -4.56 -1.03
CA PRO A 92 -6.20 -5.33 -0.02
C PRO A 92 -6.89 -4.45 1.03
N PRO A 93 -7.86 -4.99 1.79
CA PRO A 93 -8.43 -4.31 2.94
C PRO A 93 -7.32 -3.87 3.92
N GLY A 94 -7.47 -2.69 4.52
CA GLY A 94 -6.49 -2.17 5.48
C GLY A 94 -5.20 -1.58 4.88
N ALA A 95 -4.98 -1.65 3.56
CA ALA A 95 -3.78 -1.10 2.91
C ALA A 95 -3.67 0.44 2.92
N GLY A 96 -4.61 1.14 3.53
CA GLY A 96 -4.56 2.60 3.64
C GLY A 96 -5.02 3.37 2.40
N LYS A 97 -5.73 2.73 1.45
CA LYS A 97 -6.22 3.37 0.22
C LYS A 97 -6.97 4.67 0.49
N THR A 98 -8.06 4.59 1.24
CA THR A 98 -8.90 5.74 1.58
C THR A 98 -8.14 6.80 2.38
N THR A 99 -7.25 6.39 3.30
CA THR A 99 -6.40 7.34 4.04
C THR A 99 -5.43 8.08 3.11
N THR A 100 -4.87 7.38 2.12
CA THR A 100 -3.99 7.98 1.12
C THR A 100 -4.79 8.92 0.21
N LEU A 101 -5.96 8.50 -0.26
CA LEU A 101 -6.88 9.34 -1.02
C LEU A 101 -7.18 10.65 -0.28
N CYS A 102 -7.54 10.60 1.01
CA CYS A 102 -7.79 11.80 1.81
C CYS A 102 -6.59 12.78 1.81
N LYS A 103 -5.35 12.26 1.85
CA LYS A 103 -4.16 13.11 1.76
C LYS A 103 -4.03 13.77 0.39
N PHE A 104 -4.35 13.07 -0.69
CA PHE A 104 -4.37 13.63 -2.03
C PHE A 104 -5.44 14.72 -2.17
N LEU A 105 -6.65 14.47 -1.65
CA LEU A 105 -7.73 15.47 -1.63
C LEU A 105 -7.32 16.73 -0.90
N ALA A 106 -6.73 16.58 0.31
CA ALA A 106 -6.25 17.73 1.07
C ALA A 106 -5.16 18.51 0.32
N ASN A 107 -4.23 17.79 -0.32
CA ASN A 107 -3.18 18.43 -1.14
C ASN A 107 -3.77 19.19 -2.33
N ASP A 108 -4.72 18.62 -3.05
CA ASP A 108 -5.36 19.27 -4.18
C ASP A 108 -6.13 20.52 -3.76
N VAL A 109 -6.95 20.42 -2.71
CA VAL A 109 -7.78 21.56 -2.26
C VAL A 109 -6.93 22.65 -1.65
N PHE A 110 -6.00 22.32 -0.74
CA PHE A 110 -5.26 23.36 0.01
C PHE A 110 -4.01 23.88 -0.69
N LEU A 111 -3.28 23.02 -1.40
CA LEU A 111 -2.02 23.41 -2.02
C LEU A 111 -2.18 23.71 -3.52
N ASN A 112 -2.94 22.90 -4.23
CA ASN A 112 -3.12 23.07 -5.68
C ASN A 112 -4.35 23.93 -6.03
N GLN A 113 -5.18 24.29 -5.03
CA GLN A 113 -6.42 25.06 -5.22
C GLN A 113 -7.35 24.46 -6.29
N ARG A 114 -7.40 23.14 -6.36
CA ARG A 114 -8.25 22.37 -7.27
C ARG A 114 -9.31 21.61 -6.46
N ILE A 115 -10.51 21.52 -7.01
CA ILE A 115 -11.57 20.71 -6.44
C ILE A 115 -11.71 19.45 -7.29
N PRO A 116 -11.16 18.30 -6.85
CA PRO A 116 -11.26 17.07 -7.59
C PRO A 116 -12.65 16.43 -7.43
N HIS A 117 -12.92 15.42 -8.25
CA HIS A 117 -14.06 14.52 -8.07
C HIS A 117 -13.59 13.21 -7.44
N VAL A 118 -14.45 12.59 -6.65
CA VAL A 118 -14.19 11.28 -6.06
C VAL A 118 -15.32 10.33 -6.47
N LEU A 119 -14.97 9.21 -7.06
CA LEU A 119 -15.90 8.10 -7.31
C LEU A 119 -15.53 6.94 -6.41
N LYS A 120 -16.44 6.55 -5.54
CA LYS A 120 -16.31 5.34 -4.75
C LYS A 120 -16.94 4.16 -5.46
N LEU A 121 -16.15 3.12 -5.69
CA LEU A 121 -16.58 1.88 -6.33
C LEU A 121 -16.89 0.83 -5.25
N GLU A 122 -17.98 0.11 -5.42
CA GLU A 122 -18.42 -0.95 -4.53
C GLU A 122 -18.51 -2.28 -5.29
N ASN A 123 -18.17 -3.37 -4.61
CA ASN A 123 -18.24 -4.73 -5.17
C ASN A 123 -19.46 -5.53 -4.69
N GLY A 124 -20.51 -4.85 -4.23
CA GLY A 124 -21.69 -5.46 -3.67
C GLY A 124 -21.59 -5.79 -2.17
N THR A 125 -20.44 -5.59 -1.54
CA THR A 125 -20.28 -5.63 -0.09
C THR A 125 -20.29 -4.21 0.44
N PRO A 126 -21.18 -3.89 1.40
CA PRO A 126 -21.19 -2.56 2.01
C PRO A 126 -19.82 -2.22 2.58
N ASN A 127 -19.23 -1.13 2.10
CA ASN A 127 -17.96 -0.62 2.60
C ASN A 127 -18.24 0.70 3.33
N PRO A 128 -18.14 0.75 4.67
CA PRO A 128 -18.36 1.97 5.42
C PRO A 128 -17.46 3.09 4.89
N ASP A 129 -18.06 4.21 4.53
CA ASP A 129 -17.36 5.35 3.96
C ASP A 129 -17.56 6.63 4.75
N ASP A 130 -18.09 6.53 5.95
CA ASP A 130 -18.44 7.71 6.76
C ASP A 130 -17.27 8.66 6.91
N ALA A 131 -16.06 8.13 7.12
CA ALA A 131 -14.86 8.96 7.22
C ALA A 131 -14.54 9.68 5.90
N LEU A 132 -14.60 8.99 4.75
CA LEU A 132 -14.37 9.60 3.44
C LEU A 132 -15.44 10.62 3.10
N ARG A 133 -16.72 10.29 3.36
CA ARG A 133 -17.85 11.20 3.12
C ARG A 133 -17.69 12.50 3.91
N ILE A 134 -17.44 12.38 5.22
CA ILE A 134 -17.25 13.56 6.09
C ILE A 134 -16.04 14.37 5.60
N PHE A 135 -14.95 13.71 5.21
CA PHE A 135 -13.77 14.38 4.73
C PHE A 135 -14.03 15.15 3.42
N CYS A 136 -14.74 14.54 2.47
CA CYS A 136 -15.17 15.20 1.24
C CYS A 136 -16.07 16.41 1.52
N GLU A 137 -17.06 16.27 2.42
CA GLU A 137 -17.95 17.36 2.83
C GLU A 137 -17.17 18.54 3.41
N VAL A 138 -16.21 18.30 4.30
CA VAL A 138 -15.38 19.35 4.90
C VAL A 138 -14.52 20.08 3.85
N LEU A 139 -14.03 19.34 2.83
CA LEU A 139 -13.22 19.92 1.76
C LEU A 139 -14.05 20.54 0.62
N GLY A 140 -15.37 20.40 0.62
CA GLY A 140 -16.22 20.84 -0.49
C GLY A 140 -16.05 19.99 -1.75
N VAL A 141 -15.60 18.74 -1.59
CA VAL A 141 -15.39 17.78 -2.68
C VAL A 141 -16.63 16.90 -2.84
N THR A 142 -17.09 16.68 -4.08
CA THR A 142 -18.24 15.82 -4.33
C THR A 142 -17.80 14.35 -4.38
N LEU A 143 -18.47 13.52 -3.55
CA LEU A 143 -18.32 12.07 -3.54
C LEU A 143 -19.44 11.43 -4.36
N PHE A 144 -19.07 10.83 -5.50
CA PHE A 144 -19.98 10.07 -6.36
C PHE A 144 -19.96 8.59 -5.98
N ARG A 145 -21.09 7.91 -6.17
CA ARG A 145 -21.25 6.46 -5.95
C ARG A 145 -21.62 5.72 -7.22
N ASP A 146 -22.09 6.45 -8.23
CA ASP A 146 -22.39 5.94 -9.54
C ASP A 146 -21.57 6.69 -10.59
N ALA A 147 -20.98 5.94 -11.51
CA ALA A 147 -20.22 6.53 -12.60
C ALA A 147 -21.11 7.34 -13.58
N GLY A 148 -22.40 7.02 -13.63
CA GLY A 148 -23.39 7.76 -14.42
C GLY A 148 -23.67 9.17 -13.93
N ASP A 149 -23.40 9.43 -12.64
CA ASP A 149 -23.59 10.75 -12.03
C ASP A 149 -22.37 11.67 -12.20
N LEU A 150 -21.25 11.13 -12.71
CA LEU A 150 -20.06 11.94 -12.94
C LEU A 150 -20.29 12.95 -14.05
N PRO A 151 -19.87 14.20 -13.86
CA PRO A 151 -19.85 15.17 -14.96
C PRO A 151 -18.88 14.72 -16.06
N PRO A 152 -19.04 15.21 -17.28
CA PRO A 152 -18.11 14.91 -18.35
C PRO A 152 -16.67 15.19 -17.93
N HIS A 153 -15.80 14.20 -18.08
CA HIS A 153 -14.40 14.33 -17.68
C HIS A 153 -13.67 15.26 -18.65
N THR A 154 -12.99 16.25 -18.10
CA THR A 154 -12.06 17.12 -18.84
C THR A 154 -10.63 16.82 -18.38
N GLU A 155 -9.64 17.10 -19.22
CA GLU A 155 -8.23 16.92 -18.86
C GLU A 155 -7.80 17.74 -17.64
N GLU A 156 -8.54 18.82 -17.35
CA GLU A 156 -8.28 19.72 -16.21
C GLU A 156 -8.87 19.19 -14.89
N THR A 157 -9.82 18.27 -14.96
CA THR A 157 -10.52 17.77 -13.78
C THR A 157 -9.87 16.50 -13.27
N GLN A 158 -9.34 16.56 -12.04
CA GLN A 158 -8.80 15.39 -11.36
C GLN A 158 -9.93 14.47 -10.87
N LEU A 159 -9.91 13.20 -11.24
CA LEU A 159 -10.83 12.18 -10.75
C LEU A 159 -10.07 11.13 -9.95
N TYR A 160 -10.50 10.93 -8.71
CA TYR A 160 -10.01 9.87 -7.84
C TYR A 160 -11.02 8.72 -7.75
N LEU A 161 -10.53 7.50 -7.92
CA LEU A 161 -11.31 6.28 -7.86
C LEU A 161 -10.92 5.52 -6.58
N ASP A 162 -11.85 5.41 -5.62
CA ASP A 162 -11.64 4.61 -4.39
C ASP A 162 -12.21 3.21 -4.59
N PHE A 163 -11.33 2.23 -4.74
CA PHE A 163 -11.71 0.84 -4.92
C PHE A 163 -11.96 0.13 -3.60
N PRO A 164 -12.91 -0.81 -3.55
CA PRO A 164 -13.09 -1.68 -2.39
C PRO A 164 -11.81 -2.48 -2.12
N GLY A 165 -11.71 -3.06 -0.92
CA GLY A 165 -10.63 -3.98 -0.60
C GLY A 165 -10.72 -5.23 -1.46
N LEU A 166 -9.78 -5.42 -2.38
CA LEU A 166 -9.70 -6.59 -3.26
C LEU A 166 -8.63 -7.55 -2.74
N SER A 167 -8.97 -8.85 -2.66
CA SER A 167 -7.99 -9.88 -2.32
C SER A 167 -7.17 -10.23 -3.55
N VAL A 168 -5.83 -10.24 -3.41
CA VAL A 168 -4.92 -10.62 -4.50
C VAL A 168 -5.17 -12.05 -4.98
N SER A 169 -5.70 -12.91 -4.10
CA SER A 169 -6.01 -14.31 -4.41
C SER A 169 -7.32 -14.53 -5.18
N LYS A 170 -8.14 -13.49 -5.38
CA LYS A 170 -9.45 -13.57 -6.02
C LYS A 170 -9.47 -12.86 -7.37
N ALA A 171 -8.92 -13.51 -8.39
CA ALA A 171 -8.84 -12.98 -9.75
C ALA A 171 -10.22 -12.55 -10.31
N GLU A 172 -11.29 -13.25 -9.95
CA GLU A 172 -12.66 -12.94 -10.40
C GLU A 172 -13.14 -11.56 -9.91
N GLU A 173 -12.75 -11.13 -8.71
CA GLU A 173 -13.09 -9.80 -8.19
C GLU A 173 -12.41 -8.70 -9.03
N TRP A 174 -11.17 -8.94 -9.47
CA TRP A 174 -10.42 -8.03 -10.32
C TRP A 174 -11.03 -7.90 -11.72
N ASP A 175 -11.40 -9.04 -12.32
CA ASP A 175 -12.05 -9.05 -13.62
C ASP A 175 -13.41 -8.33 -13.60
N LEU A 176 -14.18 -8.52 -12.53
CA LEU A 176 -15.46 -7.84 -12.36
C LEU A 176 -15.28 -6.32 -12.26
N MET A 177 -14.27 -5.87 -11.54
CA MET A 177 -13.99 -4.43 -11.40
C MET A 177 -13.45 -3.84 -12.70
N GLY A 178 -12.58 -4.55 -13.41
CA GLY A 178 -12.04 -4.11 -14.71
C GLY A 178 -13.11 -3.91 -15.80
N ARG A 179 -14.26 -4.58 -15.69
CA ARG A 179 -15.39 -4.40 -16.61
C ARG A 179 -16.28 -3.19 -16.29
N ARG A 180 -16.11 -2.58 -15.12
CA ARG A 180 -16.88 -1.41 -14.66
C ARG A 180 -16.17 -0.07 -14.90
N LEU A 181 -14.92 -0.12 -15.34
CA LEU A 181 -14.08 1.04 -15.71
C LEU A 181 -14.14 1.29 -17.21
#